data_62425bdb1f1799dca958e00f5391d120
#
_entry.id   62425bdb1f1799dca958e00f5391d120
#
_cell.length_a   1.000
_cell.length_b   1.000
_cell.length_c   1.000
_cell.angle_alpha   90.00
_cell.angle_beta   90.00
_cell.angle_gamma   90.00
#
_symmetry.space_group_name_H-M   'P 1'
#
loop_
_entity.id
_entity.type
_entity.pdbx_description
1 polymer ?
#
loop_
_entity_poly.entity_id
_entity_poly.type
_entity_poly.pdbx_seq_one_letter_code
_entity_poly.pdbx_strand_id
1 'polypeptide(L)'
;MPTVLFSAPYMIPLLPRYRPILEGLGLQLIVAEVQERLDENQLLGYAGQFDGTICGDDHYTQRVLQACAPRLKVISKWGTGIDSIDRQAAEALGIRVCNTLNAFTLPVADTVLGYMLSFARCFPWMDQAVKSGQWGKIPGRSLSECTLGVVGVGRIGKAVIRRARAFGMRLLGNDIIPIDIVFLAENGVEMTTLQDLLARSDFVSLNCDLNTSSFHLMNETTLSQMNPTAILINTSRGPVIDEPALISALQAGKLAGAALDVYEVEPLPADSPLTKMEQVMLGSHNANSSLKAWERVHQNTIDNLLAGLEISTVKEN
;
A
#
# COMPACT_ATOMS: atom_id res chain seq x y z
N MET A 1 30.10 15.61 -10.39
CA MET A 1 29.14 14.54 -10.78
C MET A 1 28.16 14.37 -9.64
N PRO A 2 26.87 14.49 -9.90
CA PRO A 2 25.86 14.23 -8.86
C PRO A 2 25.91 12.76 -8.40
N THR A 3 25.73 12.56 -7.11
CA THR A 3 25.73 11.24 -6.48
C THR A 3 24.31 10.86 -6.10
N VAL A 4 23.88 9.64 -6.35
CA VAL A 4 22.54 9.14 -6.08
C VAL A 4 22.63 7.99 -5.07
N LEU A 5 21.90 8.11 -3.95
CA LEU A 5 21.66 7.00 -3.04
C LEU A 5 20.54 6.13 -3.61
N PHE A 6 20.81 4.86 -3.80
CA PHE A 6 19.89 3.89 -4.37
C PHE A 6 19.50 2.87 -3.29
N SER A 7 18.31 3.02 -2.73
CA SER A 7 17.80 2.22 -1.61
C SER A 7 16.43 1.60 -1.88
N ALA A 8 15.85 1.77 -3.09
CA ALA A 8 14.60 1.12 -3.45
C ALA A 8 14.80 -0.40 -3.65
N PRO A 9 14.33 -1.28 -2.75
CA PRO A 9 14.65 -2.71 -2.75
C PRO A 9 14.22 -3.40 -4.04
N TYR A 10 13.07 -3.00 -4.60
CA TYR A 10 12.51 -3.60 -5.83
C TYR A 10 13.22 -3.14 -7.13
N MET A 11 14.06 -2.10 -7.06
CA MET A 11 14.89 -1.67 -8.19
C MET A 11 16.36 -2.16 -8.08
N ILE A 12 16.84 -2.46 -6.89
CA ILE A 12 18.23 -2.93 -6.69
C ILE A 12 18.56 -4.17 -7.56
N PRO A 13 17.72 -5.20 -7.68
CA PRO A 13 17.97 -6.33 -8.56
C PRO A 13 18.06 -5.96 -10.06
N LEU A 14 17.52 -4.80 -10.44
CA LEU A 14 17.52 -4.31 -11.81
C LEU A 14 18.67 -3.33 -12.11
N LEU A 15 19.55 -3.08 -11.14
CA LEU A 15 20.74 -2.22 -11.33
C LEU A 15 21.61 -2.60 -12.54
N PRO A 16 21.82 -3.87 -12.90
CA PRO A 16 22.57 -4.21 -14.13
C PRO A 16 21.98 -3.57 -15.39
N ARG A 17 20.68 -3.34 -15.43
CA ARG A 17 19.99 -2.66 -16.53
C ARG A 17 20.13 -1.14 -16.46
N TYR A 18 19.95 -0.55 -15.28
CA TYR A 18 19.84 0.91 -15.13
C TYR A 18 21.17 1.61 -14.84
N ARG A 19 22.15 0.91 -14.21
CA ARG A 19 23.45 1.47 -13.88
C ARG A 19 24.18 2.06 -15.09
N PRO A 20 24.34 1.35 -16.24
CA PRO A 20 25.04 1.91 -17.39
C PRO A 20 24.38 3.18 -17.93
N ILE A 21 23.03 3.27 -17.86
CA ILE A 21 22.27 4.42 -18.30
C ILE A 21 22.54 5.62 -17.38
N LEU A 22 22.44 5.41 -16.06
CA LEU A 22 22.64 6.48 -15.08
C LEU A 22 24.08 6.96 -15.03
N GLU A 23 25.06 6.06 -15.07
CA GLU A 23 26.49 6.41 -15.12
C GLU A 23 26.85 7.10 -16.46
N GLY A 24 26.24 6.69 -17.57
CA GLY A 24 26.37 7.35 -18.88
C GLY A 24 25.82 8.80 -18.88
N LEU A 25 24.89 9.11 -18.00
CA LEU A 25 24.38 10.46 -17.76
C LEU A 25 25.23 11.26 -16.73
N GLY A 26 26.37 10.70 -16.30
CA GLY A 26 27.30 11.35 -15.38
C GLY A 26 26.90 11.24 -13.91
N LEU A 27 26.10 10.27 -13.52
CA LEU A 27 25.73 10.02 -12.13
C LEU A 27 26.67 9.00 -11.46
N GLN A 28 26.98 9.23 -10.19
CA GLN A 28 27.60 8.22 -9.31
C GLN A 28 26.50 7.55 -8.46
N LEU A 29 26.62 6.23 -8.26
CA LEU A 29 25.61 5.48 -7.49
C LEU A 29 26.23 4.95 -6.19
N ILE A 30 25.59 5.28 -5.07
CA ILE A 30 25.77 4.61 -3.78
C ILE A 30 24.59 3.65 -3.64
N VAL A 31 24.85 2.35 -3.57
CA VAL A 31 23.81 1.33 -3.41
C VAL A 31 23.78 0.92 -1.94
N ALA A 32 22.65 1.13 -1.29
CA ALA A 32 22.48 0.76 0.10
C ALA A 32 22.22 -0.75 0.25
N GLU A 33 22.70 -1.32 1.33
CA GLU A 33 22.25 -2.63 1.80
C GLU A 33 20.91 -2.44 2.51
N VAL A 34 19.82 -2.89 1.90
CA VAL A 34 18.46 -2.70 2.39
C VAL A 34 17.63 -3.95 2.09
N GLN A 35 16.83 -4.40 3.06
CA GLN A 35 15.84 -5.46 2.85
C GLN A 35 14.49 -4.88 2.44
N GLU A 36 13.94 -3.99 3.24
CA GLU A 36 12.63 -3.36 2.98
C GLU A 36 12.76 -1.83 2.91
N ARG A 37 13.40 -1.21 3.92
CA ARG A 37 13.60 0.23 4.02
C ARG A 37 14.78 0.58 4.90
N LEU A 38 15.33 1.76 4.71
CA LEU A 38 16.30 2.34 5.63
C LEU A 38 15.58 3.10 6.75
N ASP A 39 16.00 2.85 7.98
CA ASP A 39 15.56 3.63 9.14
C ASP A 39 16.29 4.99 9.23
N GLU A 40 15.88 5.81 10.20
CA GLU A 40 16.47 7.13 10.42
C GLU A 40 18.00 7.05 10.65
N ASN A 41 18.47 6.12 11.47
CA ASN A 41 19.89 6.03 11.83
C ASN A 41 20.73 5.55 10.63
N GLN A 42 20.23 4.59 9.87
CA GLN A 42 20.87 4.13 8.64
C GLN A 42 21.00 5.26 7.61
N LEU A 43 19.92 6.05 7.41
CA LEU A 43 19.94 7.20 6.51
C LEU A 43 20.93 8.29 6.96
N LEU A 44 21.03 8.55 8.26
CA LEU A 44 22.01 9.50 8.82
C LEU A 44 23.45 9.07 8.52
N GLY A 45 23.73 7.78 8.38
CA GLY A 45 25.03 7.25 7.96
C GLY A 45 25.42 7.67 6.53
N TYR A 46 24.47 8.01 5.68
CA TYR A 46 24.67 8.52 4.32
C TYR A 46 24.57 10.05 4.22
N ALA A 47 24.27 10.75 5.32
CA ALA A 47 24.03 12.20 5.28
C ALA A 47 25.22 12.96 4.64
N GLY A 48 24.89 13.93 3.77
CA GLY A 48 25.88 14.73 3.07
C GLY A 48 26.65 14.02 1.94
N GLN A 49 26.33 12.76 1.61
CA GLN A 49 27.05 11.98 0.60
C GLN A 49 26.36 11.94 -0.77
N PHE A 50 25.07 12.32 -0.87
CA PHE A 50 24.30 12.20 -2.11
C PHE A 50 23.48 13.47 -2.42
N ASP A 51 23.26 13.70 -3.70
CA ASP A 51 22.55 14.86 -4.26
C ASP A 51 21.08 14.51 -4.57
N GLY A 52 20.79 13.26 -4.83
CA GLY A 52 19.46 12.71 -5.06
C GLY A 52 19.34 11.31 -4.55
N THR A 53 18.10 10.82 -4.39
CA THR A 53 17.87 9.44 -3.98
C THR A 53 16.74 8.77 -4.76
N ILE A 54 16.90 7.47 -5.03
CA ILE A 54 15.83 6.55 -5.41
C ILE A 54 15.56 5.65 -4.20
N CYS A 55 14.45 5.89 -3.53
CA CYS A 55 14.11 5.25 -2.26
C CYS A 55 12.85 4.39 -2.32
N GLY A 56 12.74 3.44 -1.40
CA GLY A 56 11.51 2.74 -1.04
C GLY A 56 10.73 3.51 0.04
N ASP A 57 10.30 2.81 1.08
CA ASP A 57 9.60 3.41 2.23
C ASP A 57 10.57 3.90 3.33
N ASP A 58 11.74 4.40 2.92
CA ASP A 58 12.78 4.91 3.80
C ASP A 58 12.31 6.10 4.64
N HIS A 59 12.74 6.17 5.90
CA HIS A 59 12.27 7.15 6.88
C HIS A 59 12.99 8.50 6.77
N TYR A 60 12.59 9.33 5.82
CA TYR A 60 13.08 10.70 5.66
C TYR A 60 12.39 11.65 6.66
N THR A 61 12.78 11.54 7.94
CA THR A 61 12.32 12.45 9.00
C THR A 61 12.92 13.85 8.83
N GLN A 62 12.37 14.84 9.53
CA GLN A 62 12.94 16.19 9.57
C GLN A 62 14.44 16.19 9.90
N ARG A 63 14.86 15.35 10.85
CA ARG A 63 16.26 15.23 11.28
C ARG A 63 17.16 14.71 10.14
N VAL A 64 16.72 13.70 9.41
CA VAL A 64 17.44 13.17 8.24
C VAL A 64 17.55 14.21 7.15
N LEU A 65 16.43 14.88 6.81
CA LEU A 65 16.40 15.90 5.78
C LEU A 65 17.34 17.08 6.09
N GLN A 66 17.36 17.54 7.34
CA GLN A 66 18.28 18.59 7.81
C GLN A 66 19.75 18.14 7.69
N ALA A 67 20.06 16.89 8.04
CA ALA A 67 21.41 16.35 7.93
C ALA A 67 21.88 16.18 6.48
N CYS A 68 20.95 15.89 5.55
CA CYS A 68 21.24 15.74 4.12
C CYS A 68 21.29 17.10 3.37
N ALA A 69 20.68 18.15 3.92
CA ALA A 69 20.71 19.47 3.31
C ALA A 69 22.09 20.16 3.52
N PRO A 70 22.49 21.07 2.64
CA PRO A 70 21.82 21.50 1.39
C PRO A 70 22.14 20.64 0.17
N ARG A 71 22.85 19.51 0.34
CA ARG A 71 23.32 18.68 -0.77
C ARG A 71 22.18 17.93 -1.45
N LEU A 72 21.28 17.31 -0.67
CA LEU A 72 20.11 16.61 -1.19
C LEU A 72 19.15 17.57 -1.89
N LYS A 73 18.85 17.31 -3.17
CA LYS A 73 17.97 18.13 -4.02
C LYS A 73 16.65 17.44 -4.31
N VAL A 74 16.67 16.12 -4.47
CA VAL A 74 15.47 15.35 -4.89
C VAL A 74 15.40 14.00 -4.20
N ILE A 75 14.20 13.68 -3.75
CA ILE A 75 13.79 12.35 -3.31
C ILE A 75 12.83 11.81 -4.36
N SER A 76 13.24 10.79 -5.11
CA SER A 76 12.40 10.07 -6.05
C SER A 76 11.93 8.75 -5.44
N LYS A 77 10.70 8.76 -4.92
CA LYS A 77 10.09 7.62 -4.24
C LYS A 77 9.61 6.59 -5.26
N TRP A 78 10.08 5.36 -5.13
CA TRP A 78 9.51 4.22 -5.85
C TRP A 78 8.15 3.86 -5.26
N GLY A 79 7.08 4.16 -5.96
CA GLY A 79 5.72 3.91 -5.49
C GLY A 79 4.88 5.16 -5.34
N THR A 80 3.71 5.02 -4.72
CA THR A 80 2.70 6.08 -4.60
C THR A 80 2.70 6.75 -3.23
N GLY A 81 2.78 5.98 -2.14
CA GLY A 81 2.75 6.50 -0.77
C GLY A 81 4.02 7.29 -0.44
N ILE A 82 3.87 8.39 0.26
CA ILE A 82 4.98 9.27 0.70
C ILE A 82 4.88 9.63 2.18
N ASP A 83 4.16 8.81 2.93
CA ASP A 83 3.93 8.95 4.37
C ASP A 83 5.21 8.76 5.20
N SER A 84 6.23 8.09 4.65
CA SER A 84 7.56 7.93 5.27
C SER A 84 8.48 9.16 5.12
N ILE A 85 8.03 10.22 4.42
CA ILE A 85 8.81 11.42 4.13
C ILE A 85 8.14 12.63 4.76
N ASP A 86 8.87 13.38 5.60
CA ASP A 86 8.40 14.67 6.13
C ASP A 86 8.40 15.72 5.02
N ARG A 87 7.22 15.86 4.39
CA ARG A 87 7.06 16.79 3.25
C ARG A 87 7.23 18.25 3.62
N GLN A 88 6.80 18.64 4.82
CA GLN A 88 6.92 20.02 5.27
C GLN A 88 8.38 20.41 5.48
N ALA A 89 9.14 19.52 6.13
CA ALA A 89 10.58 19.71 6.29
C ALA A 89 11.32 19.70 4.93
N ALA A 90 10.95 18.80 4.01
CA ALA A 90 11.55 18.74 2.69
C ALA A 90 11.31 20.05 1.91
N GLU A 91 10.07 20.56 1.89
CA GLU A 91 9.71 21.81 1.23
C GLU A 91 10.47 23.01 1.83
N ALA A 92 10.54 23.11 3.16
CA ALA A 92 11.27 24.17 3.86
C ALA A 92 12.79 24.18 3.53
N LEU A 93 13.35 23.00 3.20
CA LEU A 93 14.76 22.84 2.83
C LEU A 93 15.01 22.91 1.32
N GLY A 94 13.97 23.13 0.50
CA GLY A 94 14.06 23.15 -0.95
C GLY A 94 14.33 21.79 -1.58
N ILE A 95 14.01 20.70 -0.88
CA ILE A 95 14.17 19.32 -1.37
C ILE A 95 12.90 18.90 -2.10
N ARG A 96 13.04 18.57 -3.38
CA ARG A 96 11.92 18.11 -4.19
C ARG A 96 11.55 16.66 -3.86
N VAL A 97 10.29 16.40 -3.50
CA VAL A 97 9.76 15.05 -3.27
C VAL A 97 8.88 14.65 -4.45
N CYS A 98 9.23 13.54 -5.10
CA CYS A 98 8.51 12.98 -6.25
C CYS A 98 8.09 11.54 -5.96
N ASN A 99 6.92 11.15 -6.47
CA ASN A 99 6.41 9.78 -6.43
C ASN A 99 5.73 9.40 -7.76
N THR A 100 5.30 8.16 -7.88
CA THR A 100 4.57 7.69 -9.07
C THR A 100 3.09 7.55 -8.76
N LEU A 101 2.31 8.55 -9.18
CA LEU A 101 0.86 8.52 -9.00
C LEU A 101 0.19 7.50 -9.93
N ASN A 102 -0.90 6.90 -9.46
CA ASN A 102 -1.77 5.99 -10.23
C ASN A 102 -1.13 4.68 -10.74
N ALA A 103 0.12 4.41 -10.41
CA ALA A 103 0.81 3.24 -10.93
C ALA A 103 0.15 1.93 -10.48
N PHE A 104 -0.31 1.90 -9.24
CA PHE A 104 -0.78 0.68 -8.58
C PHE A 104 -2.29 0.58 -8.40
N THR A 105 -3.07 1.54 -8.92
CA THR A 105 -4.52 1.58 -8.76
C THR A 105 -5.20 0.28 -9.19
N LEU A 106 -4.83 -0.26 -10.34
CA LEU A 106 -5.47 -1.46 -10.87
C LEU A 106 -5.01 -2.74 -10.15
N PRO A 107 -3.70 -3.02 -10.01
CA PRO A 107 -3.27 -4.25 -9.35
C PRO A 107 -3.73 -4.33 -7.88
N VAL A 108 -3.70 -3.22 -7.13
CA VAL A 108 -4.21 -3.22 -5.75
C VAL A 108 -5.71 -3.52 -5.73
N ALA A 109 -6.50 -2.91 -6.61
CA ALA A 109 -7.93 -3.22 -6.70
C ALA A 109 -8.18 -4.68 -7.10
N ASP A 110 -7.36 -5.28 -7.97
CA ASP A 110 -7.46 -6.70 -8.34
C ASP A 110 -7.15 -7.60 -7.13
N THR A 111 -6.15 -7.24 -6.32
CA THR A 111 -5.80 -7.98 -5.10
C THR A 111 -6.93 -7.94 -4.07
N VAL A 112 -7.58 -6.78 -3.87
CA VAL A 112 -8.75 -6.67 -2.98
C VAL A 112 -9.86 -7.62 -3.42
N LEU A 113 -10.18 -7.65 -4.72
CA LEU A 113 -11.18 -8.59 -5.25
C LEU A 113 -10.73 -10.05 -5.11
N GLY A 114 -9.44 -10.33 -5.29
CA GLY A 114 -8.84 -11.64 -5.05
C GLY A 114 -9.06 -12.13 -3.62
N TYR A 115 -8.80 -11.27 -2.63
CA TYR A 115 -9.08 -11.58 -1.22
C TYR A 115 -10.57 -11.81 -0.96
N MET A 116 -11.45 -10.93 -1.47
CA MET A 116 -12.90 -11.13 -1.31
C MET A 116 -13.37 -12.47 -1.91
N LEU A 117 -12.92 -12.80 -3.11
CA LEU A 117 -13.26 -14.08 -3.76
C LEU A 117 -12.69 -15.27 -2.98
N SER A 118 -11.48 -15.17 -2.46
CA SER A 118 -10.85 -16.23 -1.66
C SER A 118 -11.66 -16.55 -0.41
N PHE A 119 -12.14 -15.53 0.31
CA PHE A 119 -13.02 -15.74 1.46
C PHE A 119 -14.42 -16.19 1.05
N ALA A 120 -15.07 -15.50 0.12
CA ALA A 120 -16.44 -15.79 -0.28
C ALA A 120 -16.58 -17.20 -0.88
N ARG A 121 -15.57 -17.69 -1.58
CA ARG A 121 -15.56 -19.01 -2.25
C ARG A 121 -14.72 -20.05 -1.53
N CYS A 122 -14.11 -19.71 -0.38
CA CYS A 122 -13.28 -20.59 0.44
C CYS A 122 -12.10 -21.24 -0.33
N PHE A 123 -11.52 -20.55 -1.33
CA PHE A 123 -10.52 -21.13 -2.22
C PHE A 123 -9.30 -21.71 -1.48
N PRO A 124 -8.62 -21.00 -0.55
CA PRO A 124 -7.44 -21.54 0.12
C PRO A 124 -7.75 -22.80 0.94
N TRP A 125 -8.85 -22.78 1.68
CA TRP A 125 -9.24 -23.89 2.55
C TRP A 125 -9.70 -25.11 1.75
N MET A 126 -10.41 -24.90 0.63
CA MET A 126 -10.83 -25.97 -0.27
C MET A 126 -9.63 -26.62 -0.96
N ASP A 127 -8.69 -25.83 -1.46
CA ASP A 127 -7.45 -26.32 -2.08
C ASP A 127 -6.65 -27.17 -1.09
N GLN A 128 -6.46 -26.66 0.14
CA GLN A 128 -5.76 -27.36 1.20
C GLN A 128 -6.46 -28.68 1.58
N ALA A 129 -7.79 -28.65 1.73
CA ALA A 129 -8.58 -29.85 2.05
C ALA A 129 -8.41 -30.94 0.99
N VAL A 130 -8.54 -30.58 -0.30
CA VAL A 130 -8.38 -31.57 -1.40
C VAL A 130 -6.94 -32.11 -1.45
N LYS A 131 -5.93 -31.26 -1.29
CA LYS A 131 -4.51 -31.68 -1.25
C LYS A 131 -4.19 -32.60 -0.08
N SER A 132 -4.92 -32.46 1.04
CA SER A 132 -4.81 -33.36 2.20
C SER A 132 -5.67 -34.64 2.09
N GLY A 133 -6.28 -34.90 0.93
CA GLY A 133 -7.08 -36.08 0.66
C GLY A 133 -8.54 -35.99 1.15
N GLN A 134 -8.99 -34.84 1.60
CA GLN A 134 -10.38 -34.61 1.97
C GLN A 134 -11.21 -34.23 0.74
N TRP A 135 -12.43 -34.75 0.65
CA TRP A 135 -13.37 -34.47 -0.43
C TRP A 135 -14.73 -34.07 0.16
N GLY A 136 -14.91 -32.76 0.32
CA GLY A 136 -16.12 -32.18 0.89
C GLY A 136 -16.50 -30.88 0.21
N LYS A 137 -17.78 -30.49 0.31
CA LYS A 137 -18.25 -29.18 -0.12
C LYS A 137 -18.16 -28.20 1.04
N ILE A 138 -17.44 -27.11 0.87
CA ILE A 138 -17.42 -25.99 1.81
C ILE A 138 -18.45 -24.97 1.31
N PRO A 139 -19.53 -24.69 2.08
CA PRO A 139 -20.51 -23.68 1.70
C PRO A 139 -19.86 -22.30 1.59
N GLY A 140 -19.98 -21.67 0.45
CA GLY A 140 -19.52 -20.30 0.21
C GLY A 140 -20.69 -19.38 -0.16
N ARG A 141 -20.38 -18.10 -0.35
CA ARG A 141 -21.33 -17.05 -0.78
C ARG A 141 -20.98 -16.56 -2.18
N SER A 142 -21.98 -16.16 -2.96
CA SER A 142 -21.76 -15.32 -4.15
C SER A 142 -21.48 -13.88 -3.72
N LEU A 143 -20.58 -13.17 -4.40
CA LEU A 143 -20.35 -11.76 -4.08
C LEU A 143 -21.59 -10.89 -4.28
N SER A 144 -22.51 -11.27 -5.17
CA SER A 144 -23.81 -10.60 -5.36
C SER A 144 -24.75 -10.66 -4.13
N GLU A 145 -24.47 -11.58 -3.20
CA GLU A 145 -25.20 -11.70 -1.92
C GLU A 145 -24.58 -10.82 -0.83
N CYS A 146 -23.45 -10.16 -1.12
CA CYS A 146 -22.62 -9.48 -0.12
C CYS A 146 -22.67 -7.95 -0.30
N THR A 147 -22.44 -7.26 0.82
CA THR A 147 -22.25 -5.82 0.88
C THR A 147 -20.74 -5.54 1.06
N LEU A 148 -20.20 -4.67 0.22
CA LEU A 148 -18.85 -4.15 0.35
C LEU A 148 -18.88 -2.73 0.91
N GLY A 149 -18.20 -2.51 2.03
CA GLY A 149 -17.87 -1.19 2.56
C GLY A 149 -16.48 -0.76 2.11
N VAL A 150 -16.38 0.39 1.48
CA VAL A 150 -15.12 0.98 1.00
C VAL A 150 -14.79 2.20 1.84
N VAL A 151 -13.76 2.12 2.66
CA VAL A 151 -13.22 3.22 3.45
C VAL A 151 -12.08 3.87 2.68
N GLY A 152 -12.27 5.12 2.27
CA GLY A 152 -11.41 5.80 1.30
C GLY A 152 -11.87 5.56 -0.14
N VAL A 153 -12.71 6.47 -0.68
CA VAL A 153 -13.25 6.40 -2.05
C VAL A 153 -12.38 7.22 -3.01
N GLY A 154 -11.05 7.13 -2.81
CA GLY A 154 -10.03 7.69 -3.67
C GLY A 154 -9.86 6.89 -4.97
N ARG A 155 -8.68 6.96 -5.58
CA ARG A 155 -8.40 6.27 -6.87
C ARG A 155 -8.52 4.75 -6.78
N ILE A 156 -7.94 4.15 -5.72
CA ILE A 156 -7.99 2.69 -5.49
C ILE A 156 -9.41 2.29 -5.11
N GLY A 157 -10.03 2.97 -4.13
CA GLY A 157 -11.41 2.70 -3.72
C GLY A 157 -12.41 2.75 -4.88
N LYS A 158 -12.30 3.74 -5.76
CA LYS A 158 -13.10 3.82 -7.00
C LYS A 158 -12.85 2.65 -7.95
N ALA A 159 -11.62 2.16 -8.05
CA ALA A 159 -11.29 1.01 -8.88
C ALA A 159 -11.82 -0.31 -8.28
N VAL A 160 -11.80 -0.44 -6.95
CA VAL A 160 -12.44 -1.55 -6.20
C VAL A 160 -13.95 -1.53 -6.42
N ILE A 161 -14.60 -0.37 -6.22
CA ILE A 161 -16.05 -0.17 -6.43
C ILE A 161 -16.48 -0.62 -7.83
N ARG A 162 -15.78 -0.17 -8.90
CA ARG A 162 -16.13 -0.57 -10.27
C ARG A 162 -16.10 -2.07 -10.48
N ARG A 163 -15.12 -2.76 -9.89
CA ARG A 163 -15.00 -4.22 -9.97
C ARG A 163 -16.09 -4.92 -9.17
N ALA A 164 -16.31 -4.51 -7.93
CA ALA A 164 -17.33 -5.07 -7.05
C ALA A 164 -18.74 -4.90 -7.63
N ARG A 165 -19.01 -3.76 -8.30
CA ARG A 165 -20.25 -3.55 -9.05
C ARG A 165 -20.46 -4.61 -10.12
N ALA A 166 -19.42 -4.98 -10.86
CA ALA A 166 -19.51 -6.01 -11.90
C ALA A 166 -19.86 -7.40 -11.33
N PHE A 167 -19.56 -7.64 -10.04
CA PHE A 167 -20.00 -8.83 -9.30
C PHE A 167 -21.39 -8.69 -8.68
N GLY A 168 -22.10 -7.58 -8.89
CA GLY A 168 -23.45 -7.37 -8.38
C GLY A 168 -23.52 -7.07 -6.87
N MET A 169 -22.43 -6.67 -6.24
CA MET A 169 -22.41 -6.34 -4.80
C MET A 169 -23.19 -5.09 -4.47
N ARG A 170 -23.72 -5.01 -3.25
CA ARG A 170 -24.15 -3.74 -2.65
C ARG A 170 -22.92 -2.96 -2.20
N LEU A 171 -22.92 -1.63 -2.46
CA LEU A 171 -21.72 -0.81 -2.29
C LEU A 171 -21.99 0.34 -1.33
N LEU A 172 -21.24 0.35 -0.22
CA LEU A 172 -21.21 1.44 0.74
C LEU A 172 -19.86 2.14 0.65
N GLY A 173 -19.86 3.47 0.77
CA GLY A 173 -18.65 4.27 0.77
C GLY A 173 -18.55 5.16 2.02
N ASN A 174 -17.33 5.35 2.51
CA ASN A 174 -17.02 6.35 3.53
C ASN A 174 -15.73 7.07 3.12
N ASP A 175 -15.74 8.39 3.19
CA ASP A 175 -14.57 9.23 2.92
C ASP A 175 -14.68 10.54 3.71
N ILE A 176 -13.56 11.16 4.01
CA ILE A 176 -13.47 12.48 4.67
C ILE A 176 -13.70 13.65 3.71
N ILE A 177 -13.64 13.39 2.40
CA ILE A 177 -13.88 14.40 1.36
C ILE A 177 -15.15 14.04 0.56
N PRO A 178 -15.85 15.04 0.03
CA PRO A 178 -16.99 14.82 -0.86
C PRO A 178 -16.57 14.05 -2.11
N ILE A 179 -17.34 13.03 -2.47
CA ILE A 179 -17.12 12.23 -3.67
C ILE A 179 -18.05 12.70 -4.78
N ASP A 180 -17.53 12.70 -6.01
CA ASP A 180 -18.29 13.09 -7.20
C ASP A 180 -19.60 12.31 -7.31
N ILE A 181 -20.71 13.07 -7.34
CA ILE A 181 -22.08 12.54 -7.38
C ILE A 181 -22.35 11.71 -8.65
N VAL A 182 -21.72 12.06 -9.76
CA VAL A 182 -21.83 11.30 -11.01
C VAL A 182 -21.23 9.91 -10.84
N PHE A 183 -20.03 9.82 -10.24
CA PHE A 183 -19.41 8.55 -9.93
C PHE A 183 -20.27 7.68 -9.00
N LEU A 184 -20.85 8.29 -7.95
CA LEU A 184 -21.71 7.58 -7.00
C LEU A 184 -22.95 7.00 -7.70
N ALA A 185 -23.64 7.82 -8.49
CA ALA A 185 -24.85 7.42 -9.22
C ALA A 185 -24.55 6.32 -10.26
N GLU A 186 -23.49 6.49 -11.05
CA GLU A 186 -23.09 5.51 -12.06
C GLU A 186 -22.73 4.15 -11.46
N ASN A 187 -22.19 4.11 -10.24
CA ASN A 187 -21.73 2.87 -9.62
C ASN A 187 -22.67 2.33 -8.54
N GLY A 188 -23.77 3.05 -8.24
CA GLY A 188 -24.75 2.64 -7.24
C GLY A 188 -24.17 2.62 -5.81
N VAL A 189 -23.31 3.60 -5.48
CA VAL A 189 -22.66 3.69 -4.18
C VAL A 189 -23.47 4.53 -3.23
N GLU A 190 -23.80 4.00 -2.07
CA GLU A 190 -24.39 4.72 -0.95
C GLU A 190 -23.25 5.24 -0.04
N MET A 191 -23.08 6.57 0.04
CA MET A 191 -22.16 7.16 1.02
C MET A 191 -22.82 7.19 2.40
N THR A 192 -22.07 6.75 3.42
CA THR A 192 -22.61 6.64 4.79
C THR A 192 -21.53 6.92 5.85
N THR A 193 -21.92 6.94 7.11
CA THR A 193 -20.99 7.06 8.23
C THR A 193 -20.09 5.82 8.34
N LEU A 194 -18.92 5.95 8.94
CA LEU A 194 -18.05 4.80 9.19
C LEU A 194 -18.78 3.73 10.01
N GLN A 195 -19.49 4.12 11.06
CA GLN A 195 -20.25 3.22 11.92
C GLN A 195 -21.26 2.39 11.15
N ASP A 196 -22.10 3.03 10.31
CA ASP A 196 -23.11 2.33 9.51
C ASP A 196 -22.47 1.43 8.46
N LEU A 197 -21.36 1.88 7.84
CA LEU A 197 -20.60 1.07 6.90
C LEU A 197 -20.11 -0.21 7.57
N LEU A 198 -19.46 -0.10 8.75
CA LEU A 198 -18.92 -1.26 9.47
C LEU A 198 -20.01 -2.25 9.88
N ALA A 199 -21.15 -1.74 10.37
CA ALA A 199 -22.27 -2.59 10.82
C ALA A 199 -22.98 -3.35 9.68
N ARG A 200 -22.98 -2.77 8.46
CA ARG A 200 -23.77 -3.27 7.31
C ARG A 200 -22.96 -4.05 6.29
N SER A 201 -21.62 -4.06 6.40
CA SER A 201 -20.74 -4.67 5.40
C SER A 201 -20.41 -6.12 5.75
N ASP A 202 -20.38 -6.97 4.72
CA ASP A 202 -19.80 -8.32 4.78
C ASP A 202 -18.29 -8.30 4.50
N PHE A 203 -17.84 -7.34 3.71
CA PHE A 203 -16.43 -7.04 3.45
C PHE A 203 -16.17 -5.56 3.69
N VAL A 204 -15.11 -5.24 4.42
CA VAL A 204 -14.65 -3.86 4.61
C VAL A 204 -13.27 -3.73 4.01
N SER A 205 -13.12 -2.86 3.01
CA SER A 205 -11.84 -2.60 2.34
C SER A 205 -11.31 -1.21 2.70
N LEU A 206 -10.11 -1.17 3.27
CA LEU A 206 -9.40 0.06 3.63
C LEU A 206 -8.54 0.51 2.44
N ASN A 207 -8.80 1.73 1.95
CA ASN A 207 -8.13 2.32 0.79
C ASN A 207 -7.75 3.80 1.04
N CYS A 208 -7.72 4.21 2.31
CA CYS A 208 -7.34 5.56 2.72
C CYS A 208 -5.82 5.70 2.86
N ASP A 209 -5.32 6.92 2.68
CA ASP A 209 -3.93 7.25 2.96
C ASP A 209 -3.70 7.27 4.48
N LEU A 210 -2.46 6.96 4.92
CA LEU A 210 -2.07 7.09 6.32
C LEU A 210 -1.82 8.56 6.66
N ASN A 211 -2.60 9.07 7.58
CA ASN A 211 -2.49 10.42 8.14
C ASN A 211 -3.13 10.47 9.54
N THR A 212 -3.17 11.64 10.16
CA THR A 212 -3.71 11.80 11.53
C THR A 212 -5.18 11.38 11.67
N SER A 213 -5.99 11.44 10.60
CA SER A 213 -7.40 11.03 10.66
C SER A 213 -7.62 9.55 10.40
N SER A 214 -6.64 8.85 9.85
CA SER A 214 -6.72 7.43 9.52
C SER A 214 -5.80 6.55 10.39
N PHE A 215 -4.89 7.14 11.15
CA PHE A 215 -4.06 6.40 12.11
C PHE A 215 -4.94 5.71 13.15
N HIS A 216 -4.81 4.38 13.28
CA HIS A 216 -5.65 3.53 14.13
C HIS A 216 -7.16 3.79 13.95
N LEU A 217 -7.58 4.07 12.72
CA LEU A 217 -8.99 4.21 12.36
C LEU A 217 -9.78 2.96 12.72
N MET A 218 -9.17 1.78 12.49
CA MET A 218 -9.68 0.49 12.93
C MET A 218 -9.03 0.12 14.26
N ASN A 219 -9.66 0.52 15.36
CA ASN A 219 -9.26 0.24 16.74
C ASN A 219 -10.32 -0.64 17.43
N GLU A 220 -10.16 -0.92 18.73
CA GLU A 220 -11.10 -1.76 19.48
C GLU A 220 -12.55 -1.31 19.33
N THR A 221 -12.81 -0.01 19.38
CA THR A 221 -14.18 0.54 19.26
C THR A 221 -14.75 0.30 17.88
N THR A 222 -14.03 0.66 16.81
CA THR A 222 -14.50 0.51 15.43
C THR A 222 -14.56 -0.95 14.99
N LEU A 223 -13.60 -1.79 15.41
CA LEU A 223 -13.65 -3.23 15.18
C LEU A 223 -14.87 -3.89 15.84
N SER A 224 -15.27 -3.42 17.03
CA SER A 224 -16.47 -3.92 17.73
C SER A 224 -17.79 -3.56 17.03
N GLN A 225 -17.78 -2.57 16.13
CA GLN A 225 -18.96 -2.16 15.33
C GLN A 225 -19.11 -2.98 14.05
N MET A 226 -18.09 -3.77 13.67
CA MET A 226 -18.19 -4.60 12.47
C MET A 226 -19.19 -5.74 12.68
N ASN A 227 -19.81 -6.14 11.58
CA ASN A 227 -20.61 -7.37 11.56
C ASN A 227 -19.68 -8.56 11.95
N PRO A 228 -20.06 -9.42 12.91
CA PRO A 228 -19.23 -10.55 13.34
C PRO A 228 -18.85 -11.54 12.22
N THR A 229 -19.62 -11.56 11.13
CA THR A 229 -19.33 -12.39 9.94
C THR A 229 -18.52 -11.65 8.88
N ALA A 230 -18.14 -10.39 9.12
CA ALA A 230 -17.41 -9.59 8.16
C ALA A 230 -15.93 -9.97 8.06
N ILE A 231 -15.36 -9.65 6.92
CA ILE A 231 -13.92 -9.76 6.61
C ILE A 231 -13.36 -8.35 6.45
N LEU A 232 -12.29 -8.05 7.19
CA LEU A 232 -11.53 -6.81 7.05
C LEU A 232 -10.39 -7.01 6.04
N ILE A 233 -10.27 -6.09 5.07
CA ILE A 233 -9.22 -6.13 4.04
C ILE A 233 -8.40 -4.86 4.12
N ASN A 234 -7.09 -4.98 4.35
CA ASN A 234 -6.17 -3.86 4.35
C ASN A 234 -5.06 -4.03 3.31
N THR A 235 -5.10 -3.21 2.27
CA THR A 235 -4.07 -3.08 1.23
C THR A 235 -3.57 -1.64 1.15
N SER A 236 -3.81 -0.85 2.21
CA SER A 236 -3.42 0.57 2.29
C SER A 236 -2.12 0.75 3.06
N ARG A 237 -2.19 0.90 4.38
CA ARG A 237 -1.05 0.98 5.31
C ARG A 237 -1.38 0.23 6.60
N GLY A 238 -0.37 -0.44 7.18
CA GLY A 238 -0.52 -1.18 8.45
C GLY A 238 -1.12 -0.34 9.57
N PRO A 239 -0.54 0.83 9.91
CA PRO A 239 -1.02 1.66 11.01
C PRO A 239 -2.40 2.32 10.83
N VAL A 240 -3.13 2.01 9.78
CA VAL A 240 -4.58 2.31 9.69
C VAL A 240 -5.38 1.40 10.63
N ILE A 241 -4.82 0.27 11.00
CA ILE A 241 -5.36 -0.67 11.96
C ILE A 241 -4.48 -0.64 13.22
N ASP A 242 -5.09 -0.62 14.39
CA ASP A 242 -4.47 -1.02 15.65
C ASP A 242 -4.32 -2.55 15.61
N GLU A 243 -3.12 -3.03 15.27
CA GLU A 243 -2.87 -4.46 15.03
C GLU A 243 -3.11 -5.31 16.29
N PRO A 244 -2.70 -4.90 17.50
CA PRO A 244 -3.09 -5.58 18.74
C PRO A 244 -4.60 -5.69 18.95
N ALA A 245 -5.36 -4.64 18.64
CA ALA A 245 -6.83 -4.67 18.75
C ALA A 245 -7.45 -5.62 17.73
N LEU A 246 -6.94 -5.66 16.50
CA LEU A 246 -7.37 -6.61 15.47
C LEU A 246 -7.10 -8.06 15.89
N ILE A 247 -5.89 -8.36 16.38
CA ILE A 247 -5.52 -9.69 16.90
C ILE A 247 -6.50 -10.13 17.98
N SER A 248 -6.79 -9.24 18.96
CA SER A 248 -7.73 -9.52 20.03
C SER A 248 -9.15 -9.78 19.52
N ALA A 249 -9.62 -8.99 18.55
CA ALA A 249 -10.95 -9.17 17.95
C ALA A 249 -11.09 -10.50 17.19
N LEU A 250 -10.05 -10.89 16.43
CA LEU A 250 -10.00 -12.17 15.72
C LEU A 250 -9.97 -13.36 16.67
N GLN A 251 -9.17 -13.30 17.74
CA GLN A 251 -9.08 -14.35 18.76
C GLN A 251 -10.39 -14.52 19.53
N ALA A 252 -11.09 -13.43 19.78
CA ALA A 252 -12.39 -13.43 20.45
C ALA A 252 -13.57 -13.79 19.52
N GLY A 253 -13.32 -14.06 18.23
CA GLY A 253 -14.37 -14.36 17.25
C GLY A 253 -15.33 -13.19 16.99
N LYS A 254 -14.93 -11.96 17.29
CA LYS A 254 -15.70 -10.75 17.00
C LYS A 254 -15.69 -10.36 15.53
N LEU A 255 -14.82 -10.97 14.74
CA LEU A 255 -14.64 -10.78 13.32
C LEU A 255 -14.36 -12.13 12.66
N ALA A 256 -14.97 -12.43 11.53
CA ALA A 256 -14.83 -13.73 10.86
C ALA A 256 -13.44 -13.94 10.26
N GLY A 257 -12.75 -12.88 9.86
CA GLY A 257 -11.41 -12.97 9.32
C GLY A 257 -10.84 -11.65 8.85
N ALA A 258 -9.61 -11.70 8.38
CA ALA A 258 -8.94 -10.54 7.78
C ALA A 258 -8.05 -10.95 6.60
N ALA A 259 -7.86 -10.04 5.63
CA ALA A 259 -6.83 -10.12 4.61
C ALA A 259 -5.92 -8.89 4.73
N LEU A 260 -4.66 -9.12 5.05
CA LEU A 260 -3.70 -8.07 5.34
C LEU A 260 -2.53 -8.18 4.36
N ASP A 261 -2.29 -7.12 3.61
CA ASP A 261 -1.11 -7.01 2.74
C ASP A 261 -0.04 -6.11 3.37
N VAL A 262 -0.41 -5.39 4.43
CA VAL A 262 0.40 -4.39 5.14
C VAL A 262 0.24 -4.52 6.65
N TYR A 263 1.29 -4.15 7.41
CA TYR A 263 1.38 -4.36 8.86
C TYR A 263 1.94 -3.12 9.57
N GLU A 264 1.73 -2.99 10.88
CA GLU A 264 2.36 -1.92 11.66
C GLU A 264 3.89 -2.02 11.64
N VAL A 265 4.39 -3.25 11.69
CA VAL A 265 5.83 -3.55 11.56
C VAL A 265 6.04 -4.41 10.32
N GLU A 266 6.83 -3.91 9.39
CA GLU A 266 7.21 -4.60 8.15
C GLU A 266 8.73 -4.77 8.07
N PRO A 267 9.22 -5.99 7.76
CA PRO A 267 8.47 -7.25 7.55
C PRO A 267 7.71 -7.72 8.79
N LEU A 268 6.55 -8.40 8.57
CA LEU A 268 5.77 -8.99 9.67
C LEU A 268 6.66 -9.92 10.50
N PRO A 269 6.76 -9.73 11.84
CA PRO A 269 7.54 -10.62 12.69
C PRO A 269 7.07 -12.07 12.58
N ALA A 270 8.01 -13.02 12.52
CA ALA A 270 7.70 -14.43 12.34
C ALA A 270 6.91 -15.04 13.52
N ASP A 271 7.00 -14.43 14.69
CA ASP A 271 6.27 -14.80 15.91
C ASP A 271 4.93 -14.08 16.08
N SER A 272 4.55 -13.22 15.14
CA SER A 272 3.26 -12.55 15.17
C SER A 272 2.12 -13.57 15.25
N PRO A 273 1.14 -13.36 16.15
CA PRO A 273 -0.03 -14.24 16.25
C PRO A 273 -0.81 -14.40 14.93
N LEU A 274 -0.79 -13.38 14.08
CA LEU A 274 -1.45 -13.41 12.76
C LEU A 274 -0.99 -14.58 11.90
N THR A 275 0.29 -14.99 12.01
CA THR A 275 0.87 -16.09 11.22
C THR A 275 0.29 -17.45 11.54
N LYS A 276 -0.43 -17.58 12.66
CA LYS A 276 -1.04 -18.84 13.15
C LYS A 276 -2.57 -18.84 13.05
N MET A 277 -3.17 -17.78 12.54
CA MET A 277 -4.61 -17.64 12.45
C MET A 277 -5.11 -18.14 11.09
N GLU A 278 -5.82 -19.26 11.04
CA GLU A 278 -6.36 -19.84 9.81
C GLU A 278 -7.38 -18.94 9.11
N GLN A 279 -8.07 -18.06 9.84
CA GLN A 279 -9.01 -17.07 9.31
C GLN A 279 -8.34 -15.78 8.80
N VAL A 280 -6.98 -15.73 8.73
CA VAL A 280 -6.25 -14.58 8.23
C VAL A 280 -5.47 -14.94 6.98
N MET A 281 -5.63 -14.13 5.94
CA MET A 281 -4.79 -14.20 4.74
C MET A 281 -3.73 -13.10 4.82
N LEU A 282 -2.47 -13.46 4.59
CA LEU A 282 -1.33 -12.56 4.70
C LEU A 282 -0.66 -12.37 3.35
N GLY A 283 -0.41 -11.12 2.99
CA GLY A 283 0.43 -10.71 1.87
C GLY A 283 1.71 -10.05 2.37
N SER A 284 2.68 -9.88 1.50
CA SER A 284 4.00 -9.30 1.81
C SER A 284 4.16 -7.91 1.20
N HIS A 285 3.20 -7.02 1.41
CA HIS A 285 3.10 -5.69 0.80
C HIS A 285 3.16 -5.79 -0.75
N ASN A 286 2.49 -6.80 -1.28
CA ASN A 286 2.58 -7.23 -2.67
C ASN A 286 1.32 -6.93 -3.51
N ALA A 287 0.32 -6.27 -2.93
CA ALA A 287 -0.92 -5.92 -3.65
C ALA A 287 -0.67 -5.06 -4.90
N ASN A 288 0.44 -4.33 -4.94
CA ASN A 288 0.86 -3.51 -6.06
C ASN A 288 1.55 -4.31 -7.19
N SER A 289 1.85 -5.59 -6.99
CA SER A 289 2.70 -6.40 -7.86
C SER A 289 2.06 -6.68 -9.21
N SER A 290 2.56 -5.99 -10.22
CA SER A 290 2.22 -6.18 -11.63
C SER A 290 3.44 -5.80 -12.46
N LEU A 291 3.94 -6.72 -13.27
CA LEU A 291 5.14 -6.50 -14.11
C LEU A 291 5.04 -5.20 -14.92
N LYS A 292 3.89 -4.95 -15.55
CA LYS A 292 3.66 -3.74 -16.33
C LYS A 292 3.59 -2.47 -15.46
N ALA A 293 3.01 -2.56 -14.26
CA ALA A 293 2.96 -1.43 -13.34
C ALA A 293 4.35 -1.12 -12.78
N TRP A 294 5.12 -2.14 -12.40
CA TRP A 294 6.48 -1.99 -11.90
C TRP A 294 7.40 -1.35 -12.94
N GLU A 295 7.36 -1.82 -14.21
CA GLU A 295 8.16 -1.22 -15.27
C GLU A 295 7.89 0.28 -15.44
N ARG A 296 6.62 0.68 -15.39
CA ARG A 296 6.23 2.10 -15.42
C ARG A 296 6.74 2.87 -14.19
N VAL A 297 6.69 2.25 -12.99
CA VAL A 297 7.21 2.88 -11.78
C VAL A 297 8.71 3.04 -11.85
N HIS A 298 9.44 2.03 -12.30
CA HIS A 298 10.89 2.11 -12.48
C HIS A 298 11.26 3.30 -13.38
N GLN A 299 10.61 3.40 -14.55
CA GLN A 299 10.88 4.49 -15.49
C GLN A 299 10.55 5.85 -14.89
N ASN A 300 9.35 6.02 -14.32
CA ASN A 300 8.95 7.29 -13.71
C ASN A 300 9.86 7.71 -12.54
N THR A 301 10.35 6.74 -11.77
CA THR A 301 11.26 7.02 -10.65
C THR A 301 12.59 7.59 -11.17
N ILE A 302 13.11 7.03 -12.26
CA ILE A 302 14.31 7.55 -12.92
C ILE A 302 14.04 8.94 -13.51
N ASP A 303 12.94 9.12 -14.24
CA ASP A 303 12.59 10.39 -14.87
C ASP A 303 12.42 11.50 -13.82
N ASN A 304 11.78 11.20 -12.69
CA ASN A 304 11.63 12.12 -11.56
C ASN A 304 12.98 12.50 -10.93
N LEU A 305 13.88 11.54 -10.77
CA LEU A 305 15.24 11.81 -10.26
C LEU A 305 15.99 12.75 -11.19
N LEU A 306 16.04 12.43 -12.49
CA LEU A 306 16.77 13.22 -13.48
C LEU A 306 16.20 14.64 -13.58
N ALA A 307 14.88 14.78 -13.60
CA ALA A 307 14.21 16.07 -13.59
C ALA A 307 14.52 16.89 -12.32
N GLY A 308 14.62 16.22 -11.17
CA GLY A 308 14.96 16.88 -9.89
C GLY A 308 16.43 17.27 -9.76
N LEU A 309 17.31 16.58 -10.47
CA LEU A 309 18.75 16.92 -10.58
C LEU A 309 19.06 17.84 -11.78
N GLU A 310 18.03 18.28 -12.53
CA GLU A 310 18.16 19.13 -13.73
C GLU A 310 19.05 18.51 -14.83
N ILE A 311 19.05 17.18 -14.92
CA ILE A 311 19.78 16.43 -15.93
C ILE A 311 18.88 16.20 -17.15
N SER A 312 19.27 16.78 -18.30
CA SER A 312 18.56 16.60 -19.56
C SER A 312 18.84 15.20 -20.14
N THR A 313 17.81 14.41 -20.33
CA THR A 313 17.89 13.24 -21.19
C THR A 313 17.88 13.74 -22.64
N VAL A 314 19.01 13.80 -23.29
CA VAL A 314 19.05 13.99 -24.75
C VAL A 314 18.42 12.73 -25.35
N LYS A 315 17.20 12.84 -25.83
CA LYS A 315 16.68 11.84 -26.76
C LYS A 315 17.48 12.02 -28.04
N GLU A 316 18.48 11.15 -28.25
CA GLU A 316 19.01 10.98 -29.60
C GLU A 316 17.82 10.53 -30.46
N ASN A 317 17.49 11.37 -31.47
CA ASN A 317 16.48 11.11 -32.49
C ASN A 317 16.90 9.94 -33.39
#